data_b84a48f77d5fc0eee10cbe96ec63416b
#
_entry.id   b84a48f77d5fc0eee10cbe96ec63416b
#
_cell.length_a   1.000
_cell.length_b   1.000
_cell.length_c   1.000
_cell.angle_alpha   90.00
_cell.angle_beta   90.00
_cell.angle_gamma   90.00
#
_symmetry.space_group_name_H-M   'P 1'
#
loop_
_entity.id
_entity.type
_entity.pdbx_description
1 polymer ?
#
loop_
_entity_poly.entity_id
_entity_poly.type
_entity_poly.pdbx_seq_one_letter_code
_entity_poly.pdbx_strand_id
1 'polypeptide(L)'
;MSKSPRVVFKFENNNVQQTTPLLGVSCFLARTEKGPYGDPSELITSFSQFQRIFGKEIVPDGSVSNIEKALVGGSKLRIIRVLGAGAKKGTITKAEASRVLEEDEIELASAIPGEVQASEVMKFTSGGTNVSFGLVTKGYGDPIGSGETFKVGFSKSVNTIFYNIYDANGSILESGPVITYKTKDAQNKTSVDYLALSNFASNSAYLEPKMVTTTDKIKSFENLVAWLQTSIDQTENPLTIQVGGKEATSTETMFNGTLGTAGADPTADEWIASLDLVKDYTDVYQLACSHIHQYLKTDQDVLKVHKAAKDMCAELQEYTYYIEVPKYTTHYSEGTQPRNKQSIITWINNCLDSIGNSRYVAYFAGGIKYYNEFGLLTNSDVLGTIFGLGDTSASNYGPWKSFAGMNRGVIYDGQGPVSPNYGSDSRYNELNELAQMYANMIVIKDTPSSGKQTMLWHCFSSQVKQDSERFLSIVRLNLYLKKTLRPILNKYLEEPNIWGTWKNIYLEVKPILDNLVDENAMSEYIWMGDQDAGSYSELSVNNEADVRQGKYKVILKYKDIVPMQEITINIVIDAASKSVNISENE
;
A
#
# COMPACT_ATOMS: atom_id res chain seq x y z
N MET A 1 21.11 -22.71 -19.50
CA MET A 1 21.20 -21.42 -18.77
C MET A 1 20.94 -21.70 -17.30
N SER A 2 21.87 -21.38 -16.43
CA SER A 2 21.69 -21.46 -14.98
C SER A 2 20.67 -20.40 -14.56
N LYS A 3 19.58 -20.80 -13.87
CA LYS A 3 18.61 -19.87 -13.30
C LYS A 3 18.97 -19.62 -11.84
N SER A 4 18.82 -18.37 -11.37
CA SER A 4 18.95 -18.08 -9.95
C SER A 4 17.99 -18.93 -9.11
N PRO A 5 18.40 -19.40 -7.92
CA PRO A 5 17.53 -20.12 -7.00
C PRO A 5 16.27 -19.31 -6.69
N ARG A 6 15.11 -19.95 -6.78
CA ARG A 6 13.83 -19.28 -6.51
C ARG A 6 12.75 -20.28 -6.12
N VAL A 7 11.82 -19.86 -5.27
CA VAL A 7 10.57 -20.56 -5.04
C VAL A 7 9.56 -20.16 -6.12
N VAL A 8 9.01 -21.14 -6.81
CA VAL A 8 8.00 -20.93 -7.85
C VAL A 8 6.69 -21.54 -7.36
N PHE A 9 5.68 -20.68 -7.16
CA PHE A 9 4.32 -21.12 -6.92
C PHE A 9 3.58 -21.17 -8.25
N LYS A 10 2.98 -22.31 -8.54
CA LYS A 10 2.01 -22.46 -9.62
C LYS A 10 0.69 -22.80 -8.97
N PHE A 11 -0.27 -21.91 -9.11
CA PHE A 11 -1.60 -22.17 -8.61
C PHE A 11 -2.46 -22.83 -9.67
N GLU A 12 -2.57 -24.11 -9.55
CA GLU A 12 -3.74 -24.86 -9.94
C GLU A 12 -4.57 -25.10 -8.66
N ASN A 13 -4.90 -23.97 -7.94
CA ASN A 13 -5.45 -23.87 -6.58
C ASN A 13 -4.49 -24.40 -5.52
N ASN A 14 -3.68 -23.50 -4.81
CA ASN A 14 -3.02 -23.91 -3.55
C ASN A 14 -1.92 -23.02 -2.98
N ASN A 15 -1.40 -23.26 -1.83
CA ASN A 15 -1.08 -22.55 -0.63
C ASN A 15 0.19 -22.84 0.13
N VAL A 16 0.57 -22.05 1.20
CA VAL A 16 1.28 -22.33 2.44
C VAL A 16 2.16 -21.28 3.18
N GLN A 17 2.76 -21.46 4.40
CA GLN A 17 3.24 -20.56 5.44
C GLN A 17 4.53 -20.89 6.30
N GLN A 18 5.23 -20.28 7.20
CA GLN A 18 5.18 -19.41 8.37
C GLN A 18 6.50 -18.68 8.66
N THR A 19 6.62 -17.46 8.59
CA THR A 19 6.63 -16.47 9.65
C THR A 19 5.24 -15.84 9.61
N THR A 20 4.65 -15.52 10.75
CA THR A 20 3.30 -14.97 10.77
C THR A 20 3.28 -13.74 9.86
N PRO A 21 2.63 -13.78 8.69
CA PRO A 21 2.57 -12.60 7.85
C PRO A 21 1.85 -11.51 8.62
N LEU A 22 2.22 -10.27 8.34
CA LEU A 22 1.53 -9.13 8.92
C LEU A 22 0.12 -9.10 8.35
N LEU A 23 -0.84 -9.66 9.07
CA LEU A 23 -2.25 -9.67 8.66
C LEU A 23 -2.81 -8.25 8.72
N GLY A 24 -3.74 -7.93 7.84
CA GLY A 24 -4.41 -6.64 7.85
C GLY A 24 -3.56 -5.50 7.29
N VAL A 25 -2.76 -5.76 6.25
CA VAL A 25 -2.08 -4.72 5.46
C VAL A 25 -2.74 -4.58 4.10
N SER A 26 -3.22 -3.39 3.84
CA SER A 26 -3.83 -3.00 2.56
C SER A 26 -3.01 -1.91 1.87
N CYS A 27 -3.20 -1.74 0.57
CA CYS A 27 -2.50 -0.72 -0.20
C CYS A 27 -3.49 0.14 -0.99
N PHE A 28 -3.36 1.45 -0.86
CA PHE A 28 -4.02 2.41 -1.74
C PHE A 28 -3.03 3.05 -2.70
N LEU A 29 -3.38 3.05 -3.99
CA LEU A 29 -2.87 4.03 -4.92
C LEU A 29 -3.71 5.29 -4.75
N ALA A 30 -3.09 6.43 -4.47
CA ALA A 30 -3.81 7.65 -4.14
C ALA A 30 -3.11 8.92 -4.62
N ARG A 31 -3.88 9.89 -5.06
CA ARG A 31 -3.42 11.26 -5.25
C ARG A 31 -3.41 11.95 -3.89
N THR A 32 -2.25 12.44 -3.44
CA THR A 32 -2.08 13.10 -2.14
C THR A 32 -1.41 14.46 -2.31
N GLU A 33 -1.62 15.34 -1.35
CA GLU A 33 -1.10 16.72 -1.35
C GLU A 33 0.43 16.76 -1.41
N LYS A 34 1.08 15.92 -0.61
CA LYS A 34 2.54 15.82 -0.51
C LYS A 34 2.98 14.37 -0.27
N GLY A 35 4.25 14.15 -0.09
CA GLY A 35 4.82 12.86 0.31
C GLY A 35 5.77 12.24 -0.71
N PRO A 36 6.39 11.12 -0.36
CA PRO A 36 7.36 10.41 -1.20
C PRO A 36 6.72 9.81 -2.45
N TYR A 37 7.54 9.55 -3.45
CA TYR A 37 7.18 8.81 -4.67
C TYR A 37 8.33 7.90 -5.08
N GLY A 38 8.02 6.68 -5.45
CA GLY A 38 9.01 5.70 -5.94
C GLY A 38 9.77 4.94 -4.85
N ASP A 39 9.83 5.46 -3.63
CA ASP A 39 10.40 4.74 -2.50
C ASP A 39 9.32 3.93 -1.78
N PRO A 40 9.66 2.77 -1.18
CA PRO A 40 8.73 2.03 -0.36
C PRO A 40 8.15 2.94 0.74
N SER A 41 6.83 3.11 0.77
CA SER A 41 6.19 3.91 1.81
C SER A 41 6.31 3.20 3.17
N GLU A 42 6.46 3.99 4.23
CA GLU A 42 6.33 3.46 5.59
C GLU A 42 4.96 2.79 5.78
N LEU A 43 4.89 1.86 6.73
CA LEU A 43 3.62 1.29 7.14
C LEU A 43 2.84 2.33 7.96
N ILE A 44 1.72 2.79 7.43
CA ILE A 44 0.86 3.78 8.05
C ILE A 44 -0.12 3.07 8.98
N THR A 45 -0.12 3.45 10.26
CA THR A 45 -0.94 2.83 11.30
C THR A 45 -1.91 3.81 11.98
N SER A 46 -1.78 5.11 11.68
CA SER A 46 -2.68 6.14 12.20
C SER A 46 -2.93 7.25 11.20
N PHE A 47 -4.09 7.89 11.30
CA PHE A 47 -4.44 8.99 10.42
C PHE A 47 -3.52 10.21 10.62
N SER A 48 -3.10 10.49 11.85
CA SER A 48 -2.13 11.57 12.12
C SER A 48 -0.76 11.32 11.46
N GLN A 49 -0.30 10.05 11.43
CA GLN A 49 0.91 9.68 10.69
C GLN A 49 0.73 9.91 9.19
N PHE A 50 -0.43 9.50 8.64
CA PHE A 50 -0.75 9.75 7.23
C PHE A 50 -0.71 11.25 6.91
N GLN A 51 -1.42 12.08 7.67
CA GLN A 51 -1.48 13.52 7.42
C GLN A 51 -0.10 14.19 7.48
N ARG A 52 0.75 13.77 8.40
CA ARG A 52 2.12 14.28 8.50
C ARG A 52 2.93 14.00 7.23
N ILE A 53 2.79 12.80 6.65
CA ILE A 53 3.58 12.35 5.50
C ILE A 53 2.95 12.80 4.18
N PHE A 54 1.63 12.63 4.03
CA PHE A 54 0.92 12.77 2.76
C PHE A 54 0.00 13.99 2.67
N GLY A 55 -0.18 14.71 3.78
CA GLY A 55 -0.95 15.96 3.83
C GLY A 55 -2.45 15.75 4.05
N LYS A 56 -3.20 16.75 3.59
CA LYS A 56 -4.66 16.85 3.76
C LYS A 56 -5.39 16.46 2.48
N GLU A 57 -6.71 16.52 2.52
CA GLU A 57 -7.56 16.32 1.36
C GLU A 57 -7.37 17.45 0.34
N ILE A 58 -7.20 17.09 -0.94
CA ILE A 58 -7.02 18.05 -2.05
C ILE A 58 -8.38 18.44 -2.61
N VAL A 59 -9.31 17.50 -2.66
CA VAL A 59 -10.68 17.69 -3.17
C VAL A 59 -11.68 17.12 -2.17
N PRO A 60 -12.85 17.73 -2.00
CA PRO A 60 -13.88 17.19 -1.12
C PRO A 60 -14.20 15.73 -1.44
N ASP A 61 -14.40 14.90 -0.40
CA ASP A 61 -14.65 13.46 -0.51
C ASP A 61 -13.62 12.69 -1.34
N GLY A 62 -12.36 13.11 -1.31
CA GLY A 62 -11.27 12.55 -2.10
C GLY A 62 -10.57 11.34 -1.47
N SER A 63 -9.34 11.13 -1.93
CA SER A 63 -8.53 9.95 -1.55
C SER A 63 -8.29 9.82 -0.05
N VAL A 64 -8.19 10.93 0.67
CA VAL A 64 -7.89 10.96 2.11
C VAL A 64 -9.04 10.44 2.94
N SER A 65 -10.27 10.71 2.55
CA SER A 65 -11.49 10.19 3.20
C SER A 65 -11.50 8.64 3.23
N ASN A 66 -11.15 7.98 2.12
CA ASN A 66 -11.00 6.52 2.07
C ASN A 66 -9.88 6.01 3.00
N ILE A 67 -8.75 6.70 3.01
CA ILE A 67 -7.59 6.34 3.83
C ILE A 67 -7.91 6.50 5.32
N GLU A 68 -8.57 7.59 5.70
CA GLU A 68 -9.04 7.82 7.06
C GLU A 68 -9.96 6.69 7.53
N LYS A 69 -10.98 6.34 6.74
CA LYS A 69 -11.93 5.27 7.07
C LYS A 69 -11.27 3.91 7.20
N ALA A 70 -10.27 3.61 6.37
CA ALA A 70 -9.50 2.38 6.49
C ALA A 70 -8.69 2.33 7.79
N LEU A 71 -8.00 3.41 8.14
CA LEU A 71 -7.18 3.50 9.36
C LEU A 71 -8.04 3.47 10.64
N VAL A 72 -9.16 4.20 10.65
CA VAL A 72 -10.14 4.15 11.76
C VAL A 72 -10.74 2.75 11.88
N GLY A 73 -10.97 2.07 10.76
CA GLY A 73 -11.42 0.69 10.70
C GLY A 73 -10.38 -0.36 11.12
N GLY A 74 -9.17 0.05 11.49
CA GLY A 74 -8.10 -0.84 11.98
C GLY A 74 -7.15 -1.38 10.93
N SER A 75 -7.22 -0.90 9.68
CA SER A 75 -6.23 -1.22 8.64
C SER A 75 -4.85 -0.66 8.97
N LYS A 76 -3.83 -1.38 8.49
CA LYS A 76 -2.48 -0.85 8.32
C LYS A 76 -2.25 -0.65 6.83
N LEU A 77 -1.80 0.53 6.44
CA LEU A 77 -1.78 0.92 5.03
C LEU A 77 -0.37 1.12 4.50
N ARG A 78 -0.16 0.65 3.28
CA ARG A 78 0.86 1.15 2.36
C ARG A 78 0.21 2.11 1.40
N ILE A 79 0.79 3.27 1.21
CA ILE A 79 0.27 4.30 0.30
C ILE A 79 1.25 4.46 -0.84
N ILE A 80 0.78 4.21 -2.05
CA ILE A 80 1.51 4.51 -3.27
C ILE A 80 0.94 5.79 -3.84
N ARG A 81 1.78 6.80 -3.88
CA ARG A 81 1.38 8.09 -4.39
C ARG A 81 1.34 8.09 -5.91
N VAL A 82 0.26 8.62 -6.47
CA VAL A 82 0.14 8.84 -7.92
C VAL A 82 0.41 10.32 -8.21
N LEU A 83 1.36 10.57 -9.11
CA LEU A 83 1.75 11.91 -9.53
C LEU A 83 1.28 12.16 -10.96
N GLY A 84 1.00 13.40 -11.28
CA GLY A 84 0.67 13.81 -12.66
C GLY A 84 1.86 14.47 -13.36
N ALA A 85 1.68 14.72 -14.65
CA ALA A 85 2.67 15.40 -15.48
C ALA A 85 3.11 16.74 -14.86
N GLY A 86 4.40 17.03 -14.92
CA GLY A 86 4.97 18.25 -14.33
C GLY A 86 5.17 18.19 -12.81
N ALA A 87 5.02 17.03 -12.17
CA ALA A 87 5.34 16.87 -10.77
C ALA A 87 6.83 17.14 -10.52
N LYS A 88 7.15 17.92 -9.49
CA LYS A 88 8.53 18.25 -9.11
C LYS A 88 8.67 18.49 -7.61
N LYS A 89 9.86 18.23 -7.08
CA LYS A 89 10.24 18.59 -5.73
C LYS A 89 10.54 20.09 -5.66
N GLY A 90 10.33 20.69 -4.51
CA GLY A 90 10.81 22.05 -4.24
C GLY A 90 12.33 22.10 -4.10
N THR A 91 12.92 23.24 -4.37
CA THR A 91 14.37 23.46 -4.31
C THR A 91 14.70 24.57 -3.34
N ILE A 92 15.95 24.59 -2.89
CA ILE A 92 16.48 25.62 -2.00
C ILE A 92 17.61 26.34 -2.70
N THR A 93 17.48 27.67 -2.78
CA THR A 93 18.45 28.55 -3.44
C THR A 93 18.92 29.64 -2.49
N LYS A 94 20.16 30.12 -2.65
CA LYS A 94 20.71 31.19 -1.82
C LYS A 94 19.88 32.46 -1.98
N ALA A 95 19.57 33.14 -0.87
CA ALA A 95 18.67 34.29 -0.82
C ALA A 95 19.13 35.54 -1.62
N GLU A 96 20.41 35.61 -1.97
CA GLU A 96 21.00 36.76 -2.70
C GLU A 96 20.97 36.62 -4.23
N ALA A 97 20.51 35.51 -4.79
CA ALA A 97 20.47 35.27 -6.22
C ALA A 97 19.04 35.43 -6.80
N SER A 98 18.62 36.68 -6.99
CA SER A 98 17.53 36.98 -7.90
C SER A 98 17.98 36.73 -9.34
N ARG A 99 17.93 35.50 -9.83
CA ARG A 99 18.03 35.18 -11.24
C ARG A 99 16.71 34.65 -11.72
N VAL A 100 16.01 35.46 -12.50
CA VAL A 100 14.86 35.01 -13.29
C VAL A 100 15.38 33.96 -14.25
N LEU A 101 14.92 32.72 -14.09
CA LEU A 101 15.13 31.68 -15.10
C LEU A 101 14.17 31.96 -16.25
N GLU A 102 14.70 32.10 -17.43
CA GLU A 102 13.91 32.28 -18.66
C GLU A 102 13.10 31.01 -18.95
N GLU A 103 11.88 31.23 -19.51
CA GLU A 103 10.81 30.20 -19.64
C GLU A 103 11.03 29.13 -20.74
N ASP A 104 12.23 28.90 -21.24
CA ASP A 104 12.46 28.15 -22.49
C ASP A 104 12.95 26.69 -22.37
N GLU A 105 12.79 26.04 -21.21
CA GLU A 105 13.03 24.58 -21.11
C GLU A 105 11.79 23.82 -20.61
N ILE A 106 10.74 23.78 -21.44
CA ILE A 106 9.68 22.80 -21.30
C ILE A 106 10.09 21.54 -22.09
N GLU A 107 10.88 20.67 -21.48
CA GLU A 107 11.03 19.32 -21.99
C GLU A 107 9.71 18.56 -21.84
N LEU A 108 9.31 17.83 -22.88
CA LEU A 108 8.13 16.97 -22.88
C LEU A 108 8.23 15.99 -21.68
N ALA A 109 7.26 16.10 -20.78
CA ALA A 109 7.17 15.31 -19.57
C ALA A 109 7.06 13.81 -19.91
N SER A 110 8.11 13.06 -19.60
CA SER A 110 8.00 11.62 -19.40
C SER A 110 7.18 11.35 -18.15
N ALA A 111 6.47 10.22 -18.08
CA ALA A 111 5.64 9.83 -16.94
C ALA A 111 6.43 9.64 -15.60
N ILE A 112 7.74 9.79 -15.65
CA ILE A 112 8.63 9.79 -14.48
C ILE A 112 8.99 11.25 -14.18
N PRO A 113 8.79 11.75 -12.94
CA PRO A 113 9.17 13.11 -12.56
C PRO A 113 10.64 13.37 -12.85
N GLY A 114 10.94 14.45 -13.56
CA GLY A 114 12.30 14.83 -13.93
C GLY A 114 13.22 15.02 -12.71
N GLU A 115 14.50 14.74 -12.91
CA GLU A 115 15.49 14.91 -11.84
C GLU A 115 15.68 16.39 -11.51
N VAL A 116 15.34 16.78 -10.27
CA VAL A 116 15.47 18.16 -9.82
C VAL A 116 16.93 18.50 -9.53
N GLN A 117 17.46 19.57 -10.14
CA GLN A 117 18.77 20.09 -9.84
C GLN A 117 18.75 20.89 -8.53
N ALA A 118 19.60 20.50 -7.57
CA ALA A 118 19.76 21.21 -6.31
C ALA A 118 20.87 22.28 -6.44
N SER A 119 20.67 23.46 -5.84
CA SER A 119 21.73 24.45 -5.68
C SER A 119 22.66 24.06 -4.55
N GLU A 120 23.96 24.35 -4.69
CA GLU A 120 24.95 24.08 -3.64
C GLU A 120 24.60 24.80 -2.35
N VAL A 121 24.40 24.06 -1.28
CA VAL A 121 24.14 24.57 0.08
C VAL A 121 25.40 24.42 0.94
N MET A 122 25.97 23.22 0.95
CA MET A 122 27.17 22.93 1.76
C MET A 122 28.24 22.26 0.93
N LYS A 123 29.48 22.75 1.07
CA LYS A 123 30.66 22.27 0.35
C LYS A 123 31.76 21.84 1.31
N PHE A 124 32.34 20.71 0.99
CA PHE A 124 33.45 20.10 1.72
C PHE A 124 34.68 20.05 0.83
N THR A 125 35.83 20.48 1.36
CA THR A 125 37.10 20.44 0.66
C THR A 125 38.19 19.83 1.56
N SER A 126 38.85 18.80 1.09
CA SER A 126 40.01 18.18 1.75
C SER A 126 40.89 17.48 0.73
N GLY A 127 42.24 17.63 0.83
CA GLY A 127 43.20 16.91 -0.01
C GLY A 127 43.00 17.10 -1.52
N GLY A 128 42.58 18.27 -1.99
CA GLY A 128 42.25 18.51 -3.39
C GLY A 128 40.89 17.96 -3.86
N THR A 129 40.20 17.25 -3.01
CA THR A 129 38.83 16.75 -3.27
C THR A 129 37.79 17.80 -2.85
N ASN A 130 36.88 18.13 -3.77
CA ASN A 130 35.74 19.03 -3.54
C ASN A 130 34.46 18.25 -3.75
N VAL A 131 33.59 18.24 -2.78
CA VAL A 131 32.24 17.66 -2.84
C VAL A 131 31.24 18.59 -2.21
N SER A 132 30.05 18.65 -2.76
CA SER A 132 28.99 19.48 -2.23
C SER A 132 27.63 18.81 -2.36
N PHE A 133 26.71 19.21 -1.47
CA PHE A 133 25.31 18.87 -1.59
C PHE A 133 24.44 20.10 -1.53
N GLY A 134 23.28 20.01 -2.15
CA GLY A 134 22.16 20.93 -1.97
C GLY A 134 21.03 20.26 -1.20
N LEU A 135 19.95 20.98 -1.04
CA LEU A 135 18.74 20.48 -0.38
C LEU A 135 17.55 20.60 -1.31
N VAL A 136 16.70 19.60 -1.28
CA VAL A 136 15.40 19.58 -1.95
C VAL A 136 14.32 19.24 -0.94
N THR A 137 13.05 19.52 -1.27
CA THR A 137 11.95 19.13 -0.39
C THR A 137 11.80 17.62 -0.36
N LYS A 138 11.46 17.07 0.81
CA LYS A 138 11.23 15.65 1.01
C LYS A 138 9.87 15.28 0.43
N GLY A 139 9.89 14.78 -0.80
CA GLY A 139 8.69 14.48 -1.58
C GLY A 139 8.21 15.62 -2.47
N TYR A 140 7.17 15.35 -3.22
CA TYR A 140 6.54 16.26 -4.18
C TYR A 140 5.36 16.97 -3.53
N GLY A 141 5.13 18.24 -3.83
CA GLY A 141 4.05 19.03 -3.26
C GLY A 141 4.53 20.03 -2.22
N ASP A 142 3.62 20.46 -1.35
CA ASP A 142 3.91 21.43 -0.27
C ASP A 142 4.25 20.68 1.03
N PRO A 143 5.53 20.61 1.43
CA PRO A 143 5.92 19.91 2.65
C PRO A 143 5.48 20.66 3.93
N ILE A 144 5.21 21.96 3.83
CA ILE A 144 4.88 22.84 4.97
C ILE A 144 3.36 22.97 5.15
N GLY A 145 2.58 22.73 4.06
CA GLY A 145 1.12 22.74 4.09
C GLY A 145 0.51 24.15 4.17
N SER A 146 1.25 25.18 3.80
CA SER A 146 0.80 26.59 3.86
C SER A 146 0.54 27.21 2.48
N GLY A 147 0.97 26.56 1.41
CA GLY A 147 0.96 27.15 0.05
C GLY A 147 1.96 28.29 -0.14
N GLU A 148 2.82 28.53 0.85
CA GLU A 148 3.73 29.67 0.89
C GLU A 148 5.19 29.23 0.87
N THR A 149 6.08 30.12 0.42
CA THR A 149 7.52 29.91 0.43
C THR A 149 8.05 29.76 1.86
N PHE A 150 9.11 29.02 2.01
CA PHE A 150 9.79 28.81 3.29
C PHE A 150 11.26 29.26 3.19
N LYS A 151 11.94 29.33 4.33
CA LYS A 151 13.37 29.69 4.38
C LYS A 151 14.14 28.66 5.18
N VAL A 152 15.41 28.50 4.85
CA VAL A 152 16.34 27.65 5.59
C VAL A 152 17.56 28.50 5.95
N GLY A 153 17.86 28.60 7.25
CA GLY A 153 19.00 29.30 7.78
C GLY A 153 20.05 28.33 8.31
N PHE A 154 21.31 28.61 8.06
CA PHE A 154 22.44 27.88 8.65
C PHE A 154 23.32 28.83 9.44
N SER A 155 23.62 28.50 10.69
CA SER A 155 24.52 29.28 11.56
C SER A 155 25.50 28.36 12.28
N LYS A 156 26.66 28.90 12.66
CA LYS A 156 27.67 28.22 13.47
C LYS A 156 27.67 28.75 14.89
N SER A 157 27.43 27.90 15.84
CA SER A 157 27.59 28.21 17.26
C SER A 157 28.68 27.34 17.84
N VAL A 158 29.73 27.99 18.37
CA VAL A 158 30.93 27.32 18.90
C VAL A 158 31.50 26.34 17.86
N ASN A 159 31.26 25.05 18.01
CA ASN A 159 31.80 23.97 17.17
C ASN A 159 30.73 23.25 16.34
N THR A 160 29.50 23.76 16.29
CA THR A 160 28.39 23.10 15.61
C THR A 160 27.77 24.00 14.57
N ILE A 161 27.53 23.50 13.37
CA ILE A 161 26.66 24.13 12.37
C ILE A 161 25.26 23.61 12.61
N PHE A 162 24.32 24.54 12.82
CA PHE A 162 22.91 24.29 13.00
C PHE A 162 22.13 24.73 11.77
N TYR A 163 20.98 24.11 11.56
CA TYR A 163 19.99 24.57 10.60
C TYR A 163 18.69 24.94 11.31
N ASN A 164 17.96 25.86 10.72
CA ASN A 164 16.60 26.21 11.08
C ASN A 164 15.77 26.28 9.80
N ILE A 165 14.57 25.69 9.83
CA ILE A 165 13.57 25.81 8.76
C ILE A 165 12.48 26.75 9.27
N TYR A 166 12.16 27.79 8.51
CA TYR A 166 11.20 28.82 8.85
C TYR A 166 10.01 28.76 7.89
N ASP A 167 8.80 28.96 8.41
CA ASP A 167 7.62 29.24 7.61
C ASP A 167 7.67 30.64 7.00
N ALA A 168 6.63 31.01 6.21
CA ALA A 168 6.52 32.33 5.62
C ALA A 168 6.42 33.47 6.67
N ASN A 169 5.92 33.17 7.87
CA ASN A 169 5.78 34.12 8.97
C ASN A 169 7.07 34.27 9.81
N GLY A 170 8.10 33.49 9.52
CA GLY A 170 9.35 33.45 10.24
C GLY A 170 9.35 32.60 11.51
N SER A 171 8.33 31.76 11.71
CA SER A 171 8.30 30.80 12.82
C SER A 171 9.17 29.59 12.50
N ILE A 172 9.90 29.07 13.48
CA ILE A 172 10.75 27.91 13.31
C ILE A 172 9.88 26.65 13.27
N LEU A 173 9.94 25.93 12.17
CA LEU A 173 9.25 24.64 11.97
C LEU A 173 10.10 23.46 12.43
N GLU A 174 11.41 23.53 12.15
CA GLU A 174 12.38 22.48 12.49
C GLU A 174 13.75 23.12 12.73
N SER A 175 14.51 22.57 13.66
CA SER A 175 15.88 22.98 13.91
C SER A 175 16.72 21.81 14.42
N GLY A 176 18.03 21.86 14.16
CA GLY A 176 18.92 20.84 14.67
C GLY A 176 20.38 21.02 14.25
N PRO A 177 21.28 20.20 14.75
CA PRO A 177 22.67 20.19 14.31
C PRO A 177 22.80 19.51 12.95
N VAL A 178 23.66 20.08 12.09
CA VAL A 178 24.07 19.46 10.82
C VAL A 178 25.43 18.77 10.99
N ILE A 179 26.43 19.47 11.54
CA ILE A 179 27.78 18.97 11.76
C ILE A 179 28.33 19.56 13.05
N THR A 180 28.97 18.74 13.88
CA THR A 180 29.69 19.17 15.06
C THR A 180 31.19 18.91 14.89
N TYR A 181 32.00 19.97 15.07
CA TYR A 181 33.45 19.86 15.14
C TYR A 181 33.86 19.49 16.57
N LYS A 182 34.47 18.34 16.74
CA LYS A 182 35.06 18.01 18.05
C LYS A 182 36.33 18.84 18.25
N THR A 183 36.51 19.40 19.43
CA THR A 183 37.71 20.09 19.84
C THR A 183 38.94 19.19 19.76
N LYS A 184 40.08 19.77 19.48
CA LYS A 184 41.40 19.13 19.39
C LYS A 184 41.60 18.13 20.54
N ASP A 185 41.93 16.91 20.22
CA ASP A 185 42.38 15.91 21.18
C ASP A 185 43.82 16.22 21.68
N ALA A 186 44.34 15.35 22.54
CA ALA A 186 45.71 15.47 23.07
C ALA A 186 46.81 15.45 21.97
N GLN A 187 46.49 15.00 20.74
CA GLN A 187 47.33 14.99 19.56
C GLN A 187 47.09 16.19 18.64
N ASN A 188 46.35 17.21 19.10
CA ASN A 188 46.01 18.41 18.34
C ASN A 188 45.15 18.18 17.08
N LYS A 189 44.47 17.06 16.97
CA LYS A 189 43.57 16.71 15.86
C LYS A 189 42.17 17.24 16.10
N THR A 190 41.59 17.86 15.06
CA THR A 190 40.19 18.25 15.04
C THR A 190 39.37 17.15 14.38
N SER A 191 38.38 16.60 15.05
CA SER A 191 37.45 15.62 14.47
C SER A 191 36.08 16.25 14.22
N VAL A 192 35.36 15.71 13.24
CA VAL A 192 33.98 16.14 12.89
C VAL A 192 33.03 15.03 13.28
N ASP A 193 31.94 15.39 13.91
CA ASP A 193 30.84 14.44 14.20
C ASP A 193 29.91 14.36 12.99
N TYR A 194 30.13 13.36 12.16
CA TYR A 194 29.35 13.08 10.96
C TYR A 194 28.00 12.39 11.27
N LEU A 195 27.80 11.90 12.51
CA LEU A 195 26.52 11.32 12.90
C LEU A 195 25.40 12.36 12.85
N ALA A 196 25.71 13.63 13.21
CA ALA A 196 24.75 14.71 13.07
C ALA A 196 24.32 14.90 11.61
N LEU A 197 25.25 14.82 10.66
CA LEU A 197 24.97 14.93 9.23
C LEU A 197 24.12 13.76 8.72
N SER A 198 24.42 12.54 9.13
CA SER A 198 23.61 11.37 8.82
C SER A 198 22.21 11.46 9.42
N ASN A 199 22.11 11.91 10.67
CA ASN A 199 20.84 12.10 11.35
C ASN A 199 19.98 13.21 10.71
N PHE A 200 20.61 14.31 10.25
CA PHE A 200 19.91 15.36 9.51
C PHE A 200 19.23 14.81 8.27
N ALA A 201 19.95 14.04 7.45
CA ALA A 201 19.40 13.42 6.23
C ALA A 201 18.20 12.49 6.53
N SER A 202 18.27 11.73 7.63
CA SER A 202 17.25 10.76 8.01
C SER A 202 16.05 11.39 8.72
N ASN A 203 16.28 12.38 9.58
CA ASN A 203 15.30 12.84 10.57
C ASN A 203 14.57 14.12 10.16
N SER A 204 15.09 14.92 9.20
CA SER A 204 14.34 16.09 8.75
C SER A 204 12.99 15.65 8.17
N ALA A 205 11.93 16.31 8.62
CA ALA A 205 10.57 16.07 8.11
C ALA A 205 10.32 16.75 6.75
N TYR A 206 11.14 17.73 6.40
CA TYR A 206 10.86 18.64 5.29
C TYR A 206 11.87 18.53 4.15
N LEU A 207 13.14 18.23 4.45
CA LEU A 207 14.25 18.35 3.51
C LEU A 207 15.05 17.06 3.42
N GLU A 208 15.62 16.82 2.24
CA GLU A 208 16.60 15.77 1.98
C GLU A 208 17.80 16.32 1.24
N PRO A 209 19.01 15.82 1.52
CA PRO A 209 20.22 16.22 0.81
C PRO A 209 20.30 15.59 -0.57
N LYS A 210 20.74 16.36 -1.56
CA LYS A 210 21.05 15.91 -2.90
C LYS A 210 22.46 16.33 -3.29
N MET A 211 23.26 15.38 -3.77
CA MET A 211 24.62 15.67 -4.22
C MET A 211 24.61 16.64 -5.40
N VAL A 212 25.46 17.67 -5.35
CA VAL A 212 25.63 18.68 -6.40
C VAL A 212 26.99 18.49 -7.09
N THR A 213 28.07 18.50 -6.30
CA THR A 213 29.41 18.19 -6.81
C THR A 213 29.83 16.82 -6.31
N THR A 214 30.17 15.94 -7.23
CA THR A 214 30.55 14.54 -6.97
C THR A 214 31.94 14.26 -7.50
N THR A 215 32.53 13.15 -7.04
CA THR A 215 33.75 12.57 -7.59
C THR A 215 33.49 11.11 -7.93
N ASP A 216 34.43 10.45 -8.63
CA ASP A 216 34.31 9.02 -8.98
C ASP A 216 34.05 8.11 -7.76
N LYS A 217 34.51 8.51 -6.58
CA LYS A 217 34.39 7.75 -5.32
C LYS A 217 33.25 8.22 -4.44
N ILE A 218 32.75 9.46 -4.61
CA ILE A 218 31.72 10.08 -3.77
C ILE A 218 30.59 10.51 -4.68
N LYS A 219 29.65 9.59 -4.94
CA LYS A 219 28.48 9.81 -5.82
C LYS A 219 27.17 9.93 -5.07
N SER A 220 27.12 9.46 -3.83
CA SER A 220 25.93 9.52 -2.98
C SER A 220 26.22 10.22 -1.67
N PHE A 221 25.16 10.58 -0.94
CA PHE A 221 25.28 11.22 0.37
C PHE A 221 25.89 10.26 1.40
N GLU A 222 25.61 8.97 1.33
CA GLU A 222 26.24 7.94 2.17
C GLU A 222 27.73 7.84 1.89
N ASN A 223 28.16 7.92 0.61
CA ASN A 223 29.58 7.96 0.26
C ASN A 223 30.25 9.22 0.80
N LEU A 224 29.56 10.36 0.81
CA LEU A 224 30.05 11.61 1.44
C LEU A 224 30.27 11.41 2.94
N VAL A 225 29.30 10.84 3.64
CA VAL A 225 29.42 10.56 5.09
C VAL A 225 30.58 9.60 5.35
N ALA A 226 30.72 8.53 4.58
CA ALA A 226 31.83 7.58 4.69
C ALA A 226 33.19 8.24 4.41
N TRP A 227 33.26 9.11 3.39
CA TRP A 227 34.50 9.87 3.09
C TRP A 227 34.85 10.85 4.22
N LEU A 228 33.89 11.53 4.80
CA LEU A 228 34.12 12.40 5.96
C LEU A 228 34.69 11.61 7.15
N GLN A 229 34.25 10.38 7.38
CA GLN A 229 34.81 9.51 8.42
C GLN A 229 36.30 9.25 8.24
N THR A 230 36.76 9.11 7.01
CA THR A 230 38.14 8.74 6.70
C THR A 230 39.04 9.96 6.42
N SER A 231 38.50 11.09 6.01
CA SER A 231 39.27 12.28 5.58
C SER A 231 39.66 13.20 6.74
N ILE A 232 39.08 12.99 7.90
CA ILE A 232 39.25 13.85 9.11
C ILE A 232 40.66 13.74 9.70
N ASP A 233 41.36 12.62 9.48
CA ASP A 233 42.66 12.34 10.09
C ASP A 233 43.88 12.87 9.28
N GLN A 234 43.65 13.59 8.17
CA GLN A 234 44.72 14.12 7.36
C GLN A 234 45.25 15.45 7.91
N THR A 235 46.40 15.38 8.57
CA THR A 235 47.05 16.57 9.16
C THR A 235 47.60 17.56 8.13
N GLU A 236 47.87 17.13 6.89
CA GLU A 236 48.45 17.97 5.84
C GLU A 236 47.43 18.77 5.02
N ASN A 237 46.15 18.35 5.04
CA ASN A 237 45.08 19.00 4.29
C ASN A 237 43.79 19.10 5.14
N PRO A 238 43.67 20.14 5.94
CA PRO A 238 42.53 20.29 6.83
C PRO A 238 41.22 20.37 6.05
N LEU A 239 40.20 19.65 6.55
CA LEU A 239 38.82 19.73 6.02
C LEU A 239 38.27 21.14 6.18
N THR A 240 37.87 21.76 5.08
CA THR A 240 37.12 23.03 5.12
C THR A 240 35.66 22.80 4.75
N ILE A 241 34.77 23.45 5.47
CA ILE A 241 33.32 23.37 5.28
C ILE A 241 32.77 24.78 5.01
N GLN A 242 32.14 24.93 3.86
CA GLN A 242 31.53 26.18 3.45
C GLN A 242 30.02 26.01 3.35
N VAL A 243 29.28 27.07 3.73
CA VAL A 243 27.81 27.16 3.59
C VAL A 243 27.52 28.37 2.71
N GLY A 244 26.82 28.14 1.60
CA GLY A 244 26.55 29.19 0.62
C GLY A 244 27.82 29.83 0.03
N GLY A 245 28.90 29.06 -0.12
CA GLY A 245 30.17 29.50 -0.68
C GLY A 245 31.08 30.27 0.28
N LYS A 246 30.71 30.39 1.55
CA LYS A 246 31.52 31.04 2.59
C LYS A 246 31.65 30.16 3.83
N GLU A 247 32.67 30.38 4.64
CA GLU A 247 32.78 29.70 5.93
C GLU A 247 31.59 30.07 6.83
N ALA A 248 31.00 29.08 7.51
CA ALA A 248 29.84 29.29 8.37
C ALA A 248 30.22 30.18 9.57
N THR A 249 29.40 31.17 9.88
CA THR A 249 29.56 32.12 10.99
C THR A 249 28.36 32.01 11.96
N SER A 250 28.43 32.81 13.04
CA SER A 250 27.29 32.96 13.98
C SER A 250 26.08 33.65 13.34
N THR A 251 26.27 34.41 12.26
CA THR A 251 25.17 35.00 11.49
C THR A 251 24.60 33.94 10.56
N GLU A 252 23.29 33.80 10.52
CA GLU A 252 22.63 32.83 9.65
C GLU A 252 22.86 33.15 8.17
N THR A 253 23.27 32.12 7.41
CA THR A 253 23.25 32.16 5.96
C THR A 253 21.90 31.66 5.50
N MET A 254 21.07 32.54 4.94
CA MET A 254 19.70 32.26 4.55
C MET A 254 19.59 31.76 3.13
N PHE A 255 18.69 30.83 2.94
CA PHE A 255 18.27 30.26 1.64
C PHE A 255 16.75 30.35 1.52
N ASN A 256 16.28 30.65 0.31
CA ASN A 256 14.86 30.63 0.00
C ASN A 256 14.47 29.23 -0.50
N GLY A 257 13.40 28.69 0.04
CA GLY A 257 12.80 27.43 -0.41
C GLY A 257 11.65 27.68 -1.38
N THR A 258 11.59 26.91 -2.45
CA THR A 258 10.44 26.83 -3.35
C THR A 258 9.66 25.55 -3.05
N LEU A 259 8.33 25.65 -3.15
CA LEU A 259 7.48 24.47 -2.99
C LEU A 259 7.59 23.54 -4.19
N GLY A 260 7.43 22.26 -3.92
CA GLY A 260 7.22 21.26 -4.96
C GLY A 260 5.79 21.32 -5.51
N THR A 261 5.52 20.51 -6.50
CA THR A 261 4.16 20.27 -7.02
C THR A 261 3.93 18.80 -7.27
N ALA A 262 2.72 18.35 -7.04
CA ALA A 262 2.29 17.01 -7.41
C ALA A 262 1.93 16.89 -8.89
N GLY A 263 2.06 17.96 -9.66
CA GLY A 263 1.74 18.01 -11.09
C GLY A 263 0.24 18.15 -11.38
N ALA A 264 -0.14 18.00 -12.63
CA ALA A 264 -1.52 17.99 -13.11
C ALA A 264 -2.30 16.76 -12.56
N ASP A 265 -3.58 16.65 -12.87
CA ASP A 265 -4.35 15.44 -12.59
C ASP A 265 -3.74 14.25 -13.32
N PRO A 266 -3.52 13.11 -12.63
CA PRO A 266 -2.89 11.96 -13.24
C PRO A 266 -3.74 11.35 -14.34
N THR A 267 -3.10 10.95 -15.44
CA THR A 267 -3.70 10.17 -16.52
C THR A 267 -3.73 8.68 -16.19
N ALA A 268 -4.41 7.87 -17.01
CA ALA A 268 -4.45 6.43 -16.85
C ALA A 268 -3.03 5.79 -16.87
N ASP A 269 -2.12 6.33 -17.68
CA ASP A 269 -0.75 5.79 -17.78
C ASP A 269 0.07 6.02 -16.51
N GLU A 270 -0.11 7.15 -15.83
CA GLU A 270 0.54 7.45 -14.56
C GLU A 270 -0.02 6.59 -13.41
N TRP A 271 -1.32 6.31 -13.42
CA TRP A 271 -1.90 5.32 -12.51
C TRP A 271 -1.32 3.93 -12.75
N ILE A 272 -1.19 3.51 -14.02
CA ILE A 272 -0.62 2.20 -14.39
C ILE A 272 0.87 2.11 -13.99
N ALA A 273 1.64 3.16 -14.25
CA ALA A 273 3.04 3.22 -13.82
C ALA A 273 3.19 3.09 -12.29
N SER A 274 2.25 3.68 -11.53
CA SER A 274 2.24 3.57 -10.08
C SER A 274 1.89 2.16 -9.57
N LEU A 275 1.20 1.32 -10.36
CA LEU A 275 0.95 -0.09 -10.02
C LEU A 275 2.24 -0.90 -9.93
N ASP A 276 3.27 -0.57 -10.71
CA ASP A 276 4.54 -1.30 -10.67
C ASP A 276 5.24 -1.17 -9.31
N LEU A 277 5.04 -0.06 -8.61
CA LEU A 277 5.59 0.17 -7.27
C LEU A 277 4.96 -0.74 -6.20
N VAL A 278 3.78 -1.32 -6.46
CA VAL A 278 3.15 -2.30 -5.55
C VAL A 278 3.99 -3.56 -5.42
N LYS A 279 4.75 -3.91 -6.47
CA LYS A 279 5.54 -5.15 -6.54
C LYS A 279 6.62 -5.24 -5.47
N ASP A 280 7.04 -4.10 -4.92
CA ASP A 280 8.04 -4.02 -3.86
C ASP A 280 7.49 -4.39 -2.48
N TYR A 281 6.15 -4.50 -2.34
CA TYR A 281 5.49 -4.81 -1.08
C TYR A 281 5.00 -6.26 -1.02
N THR A 282 5.64 -7.06 -0.21
CA THR A 282 5.27 -8.47 0.02
C THR A 282 4.22 -8.66 1.11
N ASP A 283 3.99 -7.64 1.95
CA ASP A 283 3.08 -7.67 3.10
C ASP A 283 1.62 -7.30 2.75
N VAL A 284 1.38 -6.70 1.60
CA VAL A 284 0.06 -6.26 1.15
C VAL A 284 -0.80 -7.44 0.69
N TYR A 285 -2.08 -7.46 1.07
CA TYR A 285 -3.08 -8.45 0.65
C TYR A 285 -4.17 -7.87 -0.24
N GLN A 286 -4.56 -6.62 0.02
CA GLN A 286 -5.65 -5.92 -0.65
C GLN A 286 -5.12 -4.66 -1.31
N LEU A 287 -5.55 -4.40 -2.52
CA LEU A 287 -5.10 -3.28 -3.34
C LEU A 287 -6.32 -2.55 -3.91
N ALA A 288 -6.28 -1.23 -3.92
CA ALA A 288 -7.27 -0.42 -4.61
C ALA A 288 -6.70 0.92 -5.08
N CYS A 289 -7.30 1.48 -6.13
CA CYS A 289 -7.08 2.85 -6.54
C CYS A 289 -8.11 3.75 -5.84
N SER A 290 -7.64 4.57 -4.90
CA SER A 290 -8.54 5.44 -4.15
C SER A 290 -9.02 6.58 -5.04
N HIS A 291 -10.35 6.72 -5.14
CA HIS A 291 -11.01 7.87 -5.77
C HIS A 291 -10.60 8.12 -7.24
N ILE A 292 -10.26 7.05 -7.97
CA ILE A 292 -9.76 7.12 -9.35
C ILE A 292 -10.72 7.86 -10.29
N HIS A 293 -12.05 7.72 -10.08
CA HIS A 293 -13.08 8.35 -10.89
C HIS A 293 -13.10 9.89 -10.81
N GLN A 294 -12.47 10.47 -9.79
CA GLN A 294 -12.35 11.93 -9.66
C GLN A 294 -11.35 12.50 -10.68
N TYR A 295 -10.30 11.75 -10.95
CA TYR A 295 -9.19 12.19 -11.79
C TYR A 295 -9.37 11.76 -13.24
N LEU A 296 -9.84 10.53 -13.48
CA LEU A 296 -10.08 10.00 -14.82
C LEU A 296 -11.53 10.30 -15.26
N LYS A 297 -11.65 11.16 -16.26
CA LYS A 297 -12.96 11.69 -16.70
C LYS A 297 -13.77 10.74 -17.58
N THR A 298 -13.15 9.67 -18.10
CA THR A 298 -13.79 8.69 -18.97
C THR A 298 -13.78 7.30 -18.38
N ASP A 299 -14.88 6.56 -18.55
CA ASP A 299 -14.93 5.15 -18.13
C ASP A 299 -13.85 4.32 -18.82
N GLN A 300 -13.48 4.66 -20.06
CA GLN A 300 -12.45 3.95 -20.82
C GLN A 300 -11.08 4.04 -20.12
N ASP A 301 -10.69 5.22 -19.62
CA ASP A 301 -9.42 5.41 -18.91
C ASP A 301 -9.43 4.67 -17.57
N VAL A 302 -10.55 4.72 -16.85
CA VAL A 302 -10.74 3.97 -15.60
C VAL A 302 -10.62 2.47 -15.84
N LEU A 303 -11.28 1.94 -16.86
CA LEU A 303 -11.23 0.52 -17.22
C LEU A 303 -9.82 0.08 -17.68
N LYS A 304 -9.05 0.96 -18.33
CA LYS A 304 -7.65 0.71 -18.68
C LYS A 304 -6.80 0.45 -17.44
N VAL A 305 -6.95 1.25 -16.40
CA VAL A 305 -6.24 1.07 -15.11
C VAL A 305 -6.71 -0.20 -14.40
N HIS A 306 -8.03 -0.43 -14.32
CA HIS A 306 -8.57 -1.63 -13.69
C HIS A 306 -8.11 -2.91 -14.38
N LYS A 307 -7.99 -2.90 -15.71
CA LYS A 307 -7.44 -4.02 -16.48
C LYS A 307 -5.98 -4.28 -16.12
N ALA A 308 -5.14 -3.25 -16.10
CA ALA A 308 -3.74 -3.38 -15.73
C ALA A 308 -3.57 -3.92 -14.30
N ALA A 309 -4.35 -3.41 -13.34
CA ALA A 309 -4.33 -3.89 -11.96
C ALA A 309 -4.78 -5.36 -11.85
N LYS A 310 -5.85 -5.74 -12.53
CA LYS A 310 -6.32 -7.14 -12.60
C LYS A 310 -5.26 -8.06 -13.21
N ASP A 311 -4.65 -7.66 -14.34
CA ASP A 311 -3.63 -8.45 -15.03
C ASP A 311 -2.40 -8.63 -14.15
N MET A 312 -1.95 -7.57 -13.44
CA MET A 312 -0.88 -7.64 -12.44
C MET A 312 -1.23 -8.61 -11.29
N CYS A 313 -2.45 -8.53 -10.74
CA CYS A 313 -2.88 -9.42 -9.67
C CYS A 313 -2.95 -10.89 -10.13
N ALA A 314 -3.38 -11.13 -11.37
CA ALA A 314 -3.45 -12.46 -11.96
C ALA A 314 -2.05 -13.05 -12.26
N GLU A 315 -1.10 -12.21 -12.69
CA GLU A 315 0.27 -12.60 -12.95
C GLU A 315 1.02 -12.92 -11.65
N LEU A 316 1.00 -12.00 -10.70
CA LEU A 316 1.75 -12.11 -9.44
C LEU A 316 1.08 -13.03 -8.44
N GLN A 317 -0.25 -13.06 -8.41
CA GLN A 317 -1.04 -13.84 -7.45
C GLN A 317 -0.66 -13.51 -5.99
N GLU A 318 -0.42 -12.22 -5.71
CA GLU A 318 -0.01 -11.71 -4.40
C GLU A 318 -1.08 -10.86 -3.73
N TYR A 319 -2.02 -10.32 -4.52
CA TYR A 319 -2.99 -9.31 -4.09
C TYR A 319 -4.39 -9.62 -4.60
N THR A 320 -5.40 -9.19 -3.85
CA THR A 320 -6.76 -8.99 -4.36
C THR A 320 -6.94 -7.51 -4.70
N TYR A 321 -7.57 -7.22 -5.82
CA TYR A 321 -7.85 -5.87 -6.27
C TYR A 321 -9.33 -5.52 -6.10
N TYR A 322 -9.61 -4.45 -5.37
CA TYR A 322 -10.97 -4.01 -5.09
C TYR A 322 -11.33 -2.82 -5.95
N ILE A 323 -12.45 -2.95 -6.63
CA ILE A 323 -12.99 -1.93 -7.53
C ILE A 323 -14.26 -1.36 -6.89
N GLU A 324 -14.29 -0.05 -6.79
CA GLU A 324 -15.49 0.66 -6.41
C GLU A 324 -16.37 0.91 -7.63
N VAL A 325 -17.64 0.53 -7.52
CA VAL A 325 -18.68 0.99 -8.44
C VAL A 325 -19.01 2.44 -8.06
N PRO A 326 -18.80 3.42 -8.96
CA PRO A 326 -19.03 4.83 -8.62
C PRO A 326 -20.41 5.05 -8.02
N LYS A 327 -20.49 5.82 -6.94
CA LYS A 327 -21.74 6.07 -6.22
C LYS A 327 -22.79 6.82 -7.05
N TYR A 328 -22.36 7.58 -8.05
CA TYR A 328 -23.22 8.36 -8.95
C TYR A 328 -23.15 7.88 -10.40
N THR A 329 -24.17 8.20 -11.18
CA THR A 329 -24.26 7.84 -12.61
C THR A 329 -23.35 8.67 -13.50
N THR A 330 -23.00 9.89 -13.08
CA THR A 330 -22.02 10.76 -13.73
C THR A 330 -20.88 11.07 -12.78
N HIS A 331 -19.68 11.30 -13.30
CA HIS A 331 -18.50 11.53 -12.47
C HIS A 331 -18.68 12.73 -11.54
N TYR A 332 -18.66 12.48 -10.25
CA TYR A 332 -18.49 13.37 -9.09
C TYR A 332 -18.87 14.86 -9.23
N SER A 333 -19.82 15.21 -10.09
CA SER A 333 -20.37 16.56 -10.13
C SER A 333 -21.55 16.69 -9.17
N GLU A 334 -21.68 17.82 -8.47
CA GLU A 334 -22.82 18.12 -7.63
C GLU A 334 -24.14 17.95 -8.41
N GLY A 335 -25.15 17.36 -7.77
CA GLY A 335 -26.46 17.14 -8.36
C GLY A 335 -26.62 15.86 -9.17
N THR A 336 -25.65 14.94 -9.16
CA THR A 336 -25.78 13.66 -9.85
C THR A 336 -26.66 12.67 -9.10
N GLN A 337 -27.36 11.81 -9.86
CA GLN A 337 -28.26 10.81 -9.29
C GLN A 337 -27.46 9.60 -8.74
N PRO A 338 -27.75 9.15 -7.52
CA PRO A 338 -27.20 7.90 -7.00
C PRO A 338 -27.52 6.73 -7.93
N ARG A 339 -26.56 5.80 -8.08
CA ARG A 339 -26.81 4.61 -8.90
C ARG A 339 -27.88 3.73 -8.29
N ASN A 340 -28.79 3.27 -9.12
CA ASN A 340 -29.78 2.26 -8.82
C ASN A 340 -29.30 0.86 -9.28
N LYS A 341 -30.11 -0.18 -9.00
CA LYS A 341 -29.81 -1.58 -9.39
C LYS A 341 -29.35 -1.69 -10.84
N GLN A 342 -30.11 -1.15 -11.78
CA GLN A 342 -29.81 -1.30 -13.21
C GLN A 342 -28.50 -0.61 -13.61
N SER A 343 -28.25 0.59 -13.10
CA SER A 343 -27.01 1.30 -13.41
C SER A 343 -25.77 0.70 -12.77
N ILE A 344 -25.90 0.04 -11.61
CA ILE A 344 -24.85 -0.76 -10.98
C ILE A 344 -24.52 -1.97 -11.86
N ILE A 345 -25.55 -2.74 -12.25
CA ILE A 345 -25.39 -3.93 -13.10
C ILE A 345 -24.76 -3.56 -14.44
N THR A 346 -25.24 -2.50 -15.07
CA THR A 346 -24.68 -2.03 -16.37
C THR A 346 -23.20 -1.66 -16.24
N TRP A 347 -22.82 -0.97 -15.18
CA TRP A 347 -21.43 -0.58 -14.98
C TRP A 347 -20.52 -1.81 -14.74
N ILE A 348 -20.97 -2.77 -13.92
CA ILE A 348 -20.21 -4.01 -13.69
C ILE A 348 -20.10 -4.84 -14.97
N ASN A 349 -21.16 -4.91 -15.78
CA ASN A 349 -21.08 -5.59 -17.09
C ASN A 349 -20.05 -4.95 -18.02
N ASN A 350 -20.02 -3.62 -18.10
CA ASN A 350 -18.99 -2.92 -18.88
C ASN A 350 -17.57 -3.24 -18.38
N CYS A 351 -17.39 -3.38 -17.07
CA CYS A 351 -16.14 -3.84 -16.50
C CYS A 351 -15.82 -5.29 -16.93
N LEU A 352 -16.77 -6.21 -16.77
CA LEU A 352 -16.58 -7.62 -17.12
C LEU A 352 -16.30 -7.81 -18.61
N ASP A 353 -16.95 -7.06 -19.48
CA ASP A 353 -16.70 -7.06 -20.92
C ASP A 353 -15.30 -6.58 -21.27
N SER A 354 -14.78 -5.61 -20.51
CA SER A 354 -13.47 -5.00 -20.73
C SER A 354 -12.31 -5.78 -20.09
N ILE A 355 -12.48 -6.26 -18.85
CA ILE A 355 -11.40 -6.86 -18.06
C ILE A 355 -11.57 -8.36 -17.79
N GLY A 356 -12.77 -8.91 -18.02
CA GLY A 356 -13.11 -10.32 -17.77
C GLY A 356 -13.30 -10.67 -16.30
N ASN A 357 -13.72 -11.91 -16.06
CA ASN A 357 -13.83 -12.47 -14.72
C ASN A 357 -12.45 -12.74 -14.10
N SER A 358 -12.34 -12.59 -12.78
CA SER A 358 -11.11 -12.91 -12.05
C SER A 358 -11.39 -13.18 -10.57
N ARG A 359 -10.77 -14.23 -10.03
CA ARG A 359 -10.77 -14.51 -8.59
C ARG A 359 -10.11 -13.39 -7.75
N TYR A 360 -9.22 -12.63 -8.35
CA TYR A 360 -8.47 -11.56 -7.67
C TYR A 360 -9.18 -10.21 -7.68
N VAL A 361 -10.33 -10.09 -8.35
CA VAL A 361 -11.09 -8.82 -8.45
C VAL A 361 -12.41 -8.93 -7.73
N ALA A 362 -12.78 -7.90 -6.98
CA ALA A 362 -14.08 -7.78 -6.33
C ALA A 362 -14.67 -6.38 -6.54
N TYR A 363 -15.97 -6.31 -6.81
CA TYR A 363 -16.72 -5.08 -7.01
C TYR A 363 -17.50 -4.71 -5.75
N PHE A 364 -17.29 -3.51 -5.22
CA PHE A 364 -18.02 -2.98 -4.08
C PHE A 364 -18.90 -1.82 -4.52
N ALA A 365 -20.17 -1.81 -4.10
CA ALA A 365 -21.17 -0.89 -4.60
C ALA A 365 -22.08 -0.36 -3.50
N GLY A 366 -22.75 0.74 -3.82
CA GLY A 366 -23.74 1.36 -2.96
C GLY A 366 -23.32 2.71 -2.41
N GLY A 367 -22.03 3.03 -2.37
CA GLY A 367 -21.53 4.17 -1.61
C GLY A 367 -21.92 4.06 -0.14
N ILE A 368 -21.47 4.95 0.71
CA ILE A 368 -21.83 4.94 2.13
C ILE A 368 -22.05 6.37 2.64
N LYS A 369 -22.97 6.55 3.55
CA LYS A 369 -23.25 7.83 4.22
C LYS A 369 -22.61 7.85 5.59
N TYR A 370 -21.95 8.97 5.93
CA TYR A 370 -21.37 9.24 7.23
C TYR A 370 -21.71 10.63 7.72
N TYR A 371 -21.65 10.85 9.02
CA TYR A 371 -21.57 12.20 9.56
C TYR A 371 -20.11 12.64 9.55
N ASN A 372 -19.85 13.81 8.97
CA ASN A 372 -18.52 14.43 9.02
C ASN A 372 -18.25 15.07 10.39
N GLU A 373 -17.08 15.65 10.58
CA GLU A 373 -16.66 16.33 11.82
C GLU A 373 -17.60 17.49 12.26
N PHE A 374 -18.36 18.07 11.32
CA PHE A 374 -19.36 19.10 11.58
C PHE A 374 -20.77 18.54 11.83
N GLY A 375 -20.94 17.22 11.90
CA GLY A 375 -22.23 16.58 12.06
C GLY A 375 -23.14 16.61 10.82
N LEU A 376 -22.60 16.94 9.65
CA LEU A 376 -23.34 16.93 8.39
C LEU A 376 -23.25 15.55 7.73
N LEU A 377 -24.39 15.06 7.21
CA LEU A 377 -24.45 13.79 6.50
C LEU A 377 -23.80 13.94 5.11
N THR A 378 -22.73 13.21 4.88
CA THR A 378 -21.97 13.20 3.62
C THR A 378 -22.02 11.84 2.95
N ASN A 379 -21.87 11.83 1.61
CA ASN A 379 -21.82 10.63 0.79
C ASN A 379 -20.35 10.31 0.48
N SER A 380 -19.87 9.17 0.93
CA SER A 380 -18.47 8.75 0.77
C SER A 380 -18.35 7.48 -0.07
N ASP A 381 -17.15 7.23 -0.55
CA ASP A 381 -16.74 5.99 -1.18
C ASP A 381 -16.62 4.86 -0.14
N VAL A 382 -16.66 3.59 -0.58
CA VAL A 382 -16.73 2.45 0.35
C VAL A 382 -15.39 1.77 0.61
N LEU A 383 -14.40 1.93 -0.27
CA LEU A 383 -13.17 1.11 -0.25
C LEU A 383 -12.40 1.22 1.07
N GLY A 384 -12.33 2.42 1.67
CA GLY A 384 -11.68 2.59 2.97
C GLY A 384 -12.33 1.76 4.06
N THR A 385 -13.65 1.81 4.15
CA THR A 385 -14.42 1.01 5.10
C THR A 385 -14.28 -0.49 4.83
N ILE A 386 -14.27 -0.90 3.56
CA ILE A 386 -14.09 -2.30 3.15
C ILE A 386 -12.70 -2.80 3.55
N PHE A 387 -11.65 -2.00 3.39
CA PHE A 387 -10.31 -2.35 3.88
C PHE A 387 -10.33 -2.52 5.41
N GLY A 388 -10.92 -1.57 6.14
CA GLY A 388 -11.07 -1.67 7.60
C GLY A 388 -11.74 -2.97 8.04
N LEU A 389 -12.88 -3.32 7.45
CA LEU A 389 -13.59 -4.57 7.74
C LEU A 389 -12.75 -5.80 7.40
N GLY A 390 -12.11 -5.81 6.21
CA GLY A 390 -11.30 -6.93 5.74
C GLY A 390 -10.08 -7.17 6.62
N ASP A 391 -9.36 -6.11 6.97
CA ASP A 391 -8.13 -6.19 7.76
C ASP A 391 -8.41 -6.52 9.23
N THR A 392 -9.44 -5.92 9.81
CA THR A 392 -9.89 -6.25 11.18
C THR A 392 -10.38 -7.69 11.27
N SER A 393 -11.15 -8.17 10.28
CA SER A 393 -11.57 -9.57 10.22
C SER A 393 -10.37 -10.51 10.07
N ALA A 394 -9.38 -10.17 9.24
CA ALA A 394 -8.18 -10.96 9.07
C ALA A 394 -7.35 -11.05 10.35
N SER A 395 -7.19 -9.93 11.06
CA SER A 395 -6.41 -9.86 12.30
C SER A 395 -7.07 -10.62 13.46
N ASN A 396 -8.42 -10.60 13.54
CA ASN A 396 -9.15 -11.18 14.66
C ASN A 396 -9.58 -12.64 14.44
N TYR A 397 -9.83 -13.03 13.19
CA TYR A 397 -10.46 -14.32 12.87
C TYR A 397 -9.74 -15.10 11.76
N GLY A 398 -8.70 -14.53 11.17
CA GLY A 398 -8.01 -15.06 10.01
C GLY A 398 -8.60 -14.60 8.66
N PRO A 399 -7.76 -14.51 7.61
CA PRO A 399 -8.18 -14.02 6.29
C PRO A 399 -9.19 -14.93 5.57
N TRP A 400 -9.30 -16.19 6.00
CA TRP A 400 -10.26 -17.18 5.49
C TRP A 400 -11.70 -16.98 5.99
N LYS A 401 -11.95 -16.05 6.92
CA LYS A 401 -13.30 -15.71 7.34
C LYS A 401 -13.88 -14.60 6.46
N SER A 402 -15.14 -14.76 6.06
CA SER A 402 -15.86 -13.69 5.38
C SER A 402 -16.00 -12.46 6.29
N PHE A 403 -15.71 -11.28 5.77
CA PHE A 403 -15.90 -10.00 6.47
C PHE A 403 -17.23 -9.31 6.10
N ALA A 404 -18.23 -10.08 5.69
CA ALA A 404 -19.57 -9.63 5.38
C ALA A 404 -20.62 -10.24 6.33
N GLY A 405 -21.87 -9.78 6.23
CA GLY A 405 -22.98 -10.25 7.03
C GLY A 405 -23.05 -9.66 8.44
N MET A 406 -24.01 -10.12 9.24
CA MET A 406 -24.34 -9.54 10.54
C MET A 406 -23.23 -9.64 11.60
N ASN A 407 -22.33 -10.62 11.48
CA ASN A 407 -21.31 -10.86 12.50
C ASN A 407 -20.03 -10.05 12.29
N ARG A 408 -19.64 -9.77 11.04
CA ARG A 408 -18.32 -9.17 10.70
C ARG A 408 -18.42 -8.04 9.68
N GLY A 409 -19.58 -7.84 9.05
CA GLY A 409 -19.80 -6.82 8.04
C GLY A 409 -20.42 -5.53 8.55
N VAL A 410 -20.67 -5.41 9.87
CA VAL A 410 -21.31 -4.23 10.46
C VAL A 410 -20.39 -3.03 10.44
N ILE A 411 -20.94 -1.89 10.01
CA ILE A 411 -20.27 -0.59 9.90
C ILE A 411 -20.91 0.34 10.91
N TYR A 412 -20.28 0.48 12.06
CA TYR A 412 -20.90 1.13 13.23
C TYR A 412 -21.16 2.63 13.06
N ASP A 413 -20.32 3.35 12.30
CA ASP A 413 -20.46 4.78 12.00
C ASP A 413 -21.22 5.06 10.70
N GLY A 414 -21.57 4.02 9.94
CA GLY A 414 -22.28 4.13 8.66
C GLY A 414 -23.77 4.44 8.84
N GLN A 415 -24.27 5.43 8.08
CA GLN A 415 -25.67 5.88 8.07
C GLN A 415 -26.47 5.30 6.90
N GLY A 416 -25.98 4.22 6.29
CA GLY A 416 -26.63 3.52 5.18
C GLY A 416 -25.96 3.77 3.83
N PRO A 417 -26.44 3.08 2.77
CA PRO A 417 -25.95 3.26 1.42
C PRO A 417 -26.37 4.61 0.82
N VAL A 418 -25.56 5.11 -0.11
CA VAL A 418 -25.93 6.25 -0.99
C VAL A 418 -26.94 5.79 -2.01
N SER A 419 -26.75 4.61 -2.61
CA SER A 419 -27.74 3.94 -3.45
C SER A 419 -29.01 3.58 -2.65
N PRO A 420 -30.14 3.26 -3.31
CA PRO A 420 -31.30 2.71 -2.61
C PRO A 420 -30.94 1.53 -1.72
N ASN A 421 -31.52 1.45 -0.54
CA ASN A 421 -31.29 0.31 0.34
C ASN A 421 -31.99 -0.95 -0.20
N TYR A 422 -31.19 -1.96 -0.56
CA TYR A 422 -31.67 -3.28 -1.00
C TYR A 422 -31.73 -4.30 0.15
N GLY A 423 -31.44 -3.89 1.38
CA GLY A 423 -31.40 -4.77 2.55
C GLY A 423 -32.75 -5.18 3.11
N SER A 424 -33.87 -4.54 2.71
CA SER A 424 -35.21 -4.94 3.16
C SER A 424 -35.63 -6.27 2.51
N ASP A 425 -36.43 -7.07 3.24
CA ASP A 425 -36.91 -8.36 2.75
C ASP A 425 -37.79 -8.23 1.50
N SER A 426 -38.52 -7.11 1.36
CA SER A 426 -39.28 -6.80 0.15
C SER A 426 -38.43 -6.59 -1.10
N ARG A 427 -37.12 -6.34 -0.95
CA ARG A 427 -36.16 -6.15 -2.04
C ARG A 427 -35.16 -7.30 -2.17
N TYR A 428 -35.43 -8.43 -1.53
CA TYR A 428 -34.53 -9.59 -1.56
C TYR A 428 -34.14 -10.02 -2.98
N ASN A 429 -35.12 -10.06 -3.89
CA ASN A 429 -34.84 -10.44 -5.29
C ASN A 429 -33.90 -9.44 -6.00
N GLU A 430 -34.04 -8.14 -5.74
CA GLU A 430 -33.15 -7.12 -6.31
C GLU A 430 -31.73 -7.27 -5.75
N LEU A 431 -31.59 -7.53 -4.46
CA LEU A 431 -30.31 -7.77 -3.82
C LEU A 431 -29.65 -9.05 -4.36
N ASN A 432 -30.45 -10.10 -4.58
CA ASN A 432 -29.97 -11.35 -5.16
C ASN A 432 -29.49 -11.17 -6.62
N GLU A 433 -30.20 -10.41 -7.44
CA GLU A 433 -29.76 -10.07 -8.80
C GLU A 433 -28.40 -9.31 -8.77
N LEU A 434 -28.24 -8.34 -7.87
CA LEU A 434 -26.98 -7.62 -7.68
C LEU A 434 -25.85 -8.56 -7.25
N ALA A 435 -26.10 -9.47 -6.32
CA ALA A 435 -25.15 -10.47 -5.88
C ALA A 435 -24.75 -11.44 -7.02
N GLN A 436 -25.73 -11.80 -7.87
CA GLN A 436 -25.46 -12.62 -9.06
C GLN A 436 -24.57 -11.91 -10.07
N MET A 437 -24.57 -10.59 -10.08
CA MET A 437 -23.69 -9.73 -10.90
C MET A 437 -22.44 -9.28 -10.13
N TYR A 438 -22.00 -10.05 -9.13
CA TYR A 438 -20.78 -9.81 -8.33
C TYR A 438 -20.75 -8.50 -7.55
N ALA A 439 -21.90 -7.81 -7.36
CA ALA A 439 -21.97 -6.59 -6.57
C ALA A 439 -21.98 -6.91 -5.07
N ASN A 440 -20.92 -6.55 -4.38
CA ASN A 440 -20.86 -6.59 -2.92
C ASN A 440 -21.50 -5.31 -2.38
N MET A 441 -22.72 -5.42 -1.84
CA MET A 441 -23.57 -4.28 -1.53
C MET A 441 -23.46 -3.84 -0.06
N ILE A 442 -23.40 -2.53 0.14
CA ILE A 442 -23.71 -1.91 1.42
C ILE A 442 -25.23 -1.84 1.56
N VAL A 443 -25.76 -2.34 2.68
CA VAL A 443 -27.20 -2.38 2.97
C VAL A 443 -27.48 -1.96 4.41
N ILE A 444 -28.75 -1.64 4.70
CA ILE A 444 -29.27 -1.57 6.06
C ILE A 444 -30.12 -2.81 6.29
N LYS A 445 -29.82 -3.55 7.36
CA LYS A 445 -30.59 -4.71 7.82
C LYS A 445 -31.00 -4.52 9.29
N ASP A 446 -32.15 -5.09 9.63
CA ASP A 446 -32.55 -5.20 11.02
C ASP A 446 -31.78 -6.35 11.69
N THR A 447 -31.14 -6.06 12.81
CA THR A 447 -30.43 -7.05 13.62
C THR A 447 -31.20 -7.33 14.90
N PRO A 448 -31.24 -8.59 15.38
CA PRO A 448 -32.02 -8.95 16.58
C PRO A 448 -31.62 -8.18 17.84
N SER A 449 -30.36 -7.78 17.96
CA SER A 449 -29.81 -7.16 19.17
C SER A 449 -29.68 -5.64 19.12
N SER A 450 -29.57 -5.04 17.93
CA SER A 450 -29.14 -3.63 17.78
C SER A 450 -30.03 -2.82 16.82
N GLY A 451 -31.14 -3.40 16.34
CA GLY A 451 -32.02 -2.75 15.37
C GLY A 451 -31.37 -2.57 14.00
N LYS A 452 -31.69 -1.47 13.31
CA LYS A 452 -31.17 -1.20 11.96
C LYS A 452 -29.70 -0.85 11.97
N GLN A 453 -28.91 -1.64 11.26
CA GLN A 453 -27.47 -1.42 11.11
C GLN A 453 -27.04 -1.39 9.65
N THR A 454 -26.10 -0.53 9.35
CA THR A 454 -25.41 -0.51 8.06
C THR A 454 -24.36 -1.62 8.03
N MET A 455 -24.31 -2.38 6.94
CA MET A 455 -23.34 -3.47 6.81
C MET A 455 -23.02 -3.81 5.36
N LEU A 456 -21.85 -4.41 5.16
CA LEU A 456 -21.52 -5.14 3.95
C LEU A 456 -22.24 -6.49 3.98
N TRP A 457 -23.03 -6.80 2.95
CA TRP A 457 -23.86 -8.01 2.95
C TRP A 457 -23.22 -9.22 2.28
N HIS A 458 -22.50 -9.01 1.17
CA HIS A 458 -21.80 -10.05 0.41
C HIS A 458 -20.31 -9.79 0.34
N CYS A 459 -19.53 -10.86 0.05
CA CYS A 459 -18.08 -10.79 -0.07
C CYS A 459 -17.63 -11.74 -1.18
N PHE A 460 -17.92 -11.37 -2.44
CA PHE A 460 -17.64 -12.15 -3.63
C PHE A 460 -16.50 -11.54 -4.45
N SER A 461 -15.69 -12.40 -5.05
CA SER A 461 -14.84 -12.05 -6.19
C SER A 461 -15.67 -12.07 -7.48
N SER A 462 -15.10 -11.62 -8.59
CA SER A 462 -15.73 -11.74 -9.92
C SER A 462 -15.46 -13.08 -10.61
N GLN A 463 -15.07 -14.14 -9.88
CA GLN A 463 -14.90 -15.47 -10.40
C GLN A 463 -16.24 -16.12 -10.77
N VAL A 464 -16.24 -17.06 -11.70
CA VAL A 464 -17.46 -17.76 -12.13
C VAL A 464 -18.19 -18.44 -10.98
N LYS A 465 -19.51 -18.53 -11.06
CA LYS A 465 -20.39 -18.94 -9.95
C LYS A 465 -20.15 -20.34 -9.40
N GLN A 466 -19.67 -21.24 -10.23
CA GLN A 466 -19.43 -22.64 -9.87
C GLN A 466 -18.10 -22.89 -9.17
N ASP A 467 -17.25 -21.89 -9.09
CA ASP A 467 -15.94 -21.98 -8.45
C ASP A 467 -16.03 -21.46 -7.00
N SER A 468 -15.47 -22.22 -6.05
CA SER A 468 -15.39 -21.77 -4.64
C SER A 468 -14.59 -20.49 -4.45
N GLU A 469 -13.65 -20.20 -5.33
CA GLU A 469 -12.89 -18.94 -5.36
C GLU A 469 -13.75 -17.71 -5.75
N ARG A 470 -15.04 -17.90 -6.03
CA ARG A 470 -16.03 -16.83 -6.00
C ARG A 470 -16.11 -16.16 -4.62
N PHE A 471 -15.84 -16.89 -3.54
CA PHE A 471 -15.79 -16.33 -2.20
C PHE A 471 -14.42 -15.71 -1.92
N LEU A 472 -14.37 -14.41 -1.63
CA LEU A 472 -13.12 -13.72 -1.31
C LEU A 472 -12.37 -14.35 -0.13
N SER A 473 -13.09 -14.97 0.82
CA SER A 473 -12.48 -15.70 1.93
C SER A 473 -11.55 -16.82 1.47
N ILE A 474 -11.94 -17.56 0.42
CA ILE A 474 -11.12 -18.62 -0.15
C ILE A 474 -9.90 -18.04 -0.88
N VAL A 475 -10.09 -16.99 -1.68
CA VAL A 475 -8.98 -16.31 -2.36
C VAL A 475 -7.98 -15.75 -1.34
N ARG A 476 -8.47 -15.13 -0.27
CA ARG A 476 -7.63 -14.59 0.81
C ARG A 476 -6.89 -15.69 1.58
N LEU A 477 -7.52 -16.86 1.79
CA LEU A 477 -6.83 -18.05 2.31
C LEU A 477 -5.67 -18.45 1.40
N ASN A 478 -5.89 -18.51 0.09
CA ASN A 478 -4.85 -18.86 -0.88
C ASN A 478 -3.65 -17.88 -0.83
N LEU A 479 -3.93 -16.59 -0.75
CA LEU A 479 -2.88 -15.57 -0.62
C LEU A 479 -2.14 -15.69 0.72
N TYR A 480 -2.87 -15.89 1.80
CA TYR A 480 -2.31 -16.11 3.12
C TYR A 480 -1.35 -17.30 3.12
N LEU A 481 -1.80 -18.42 2.62
CA LEU A 481 -1.02 -19.64 2.52
C LEU A 481 0.26 -19.41 1.68
N LYS A 482 0.18 -18.75 0.52
CA LYS A 482 1.34 -18.41 -0.31
C LYS A 482 2.37 -17.56 0.44
N LYS A 483 1.94 -16.47 1.07
CA LYS A 483 2.82 -15.53 1.77
C LYS A 483 3.46 -16.15 3.00
N THR A 484 2.77 -17.06 3.62
CA THR A 484 3.17 -17.74 4.84
C THR A 484 4.10 -18.93 4.58
N LEU A 485 4.09 -19.66 3.43
CA LEU A 485 5.08 -20.72 3.14
C LEU A 485 6.35 -20.24 2.47
N ARG A 486 6.23 -19.21 1.65
CA ARG A 486 7.40 -18.72 0.90
C ARG A 486 8.65 -18.51 1.78
N PRO A 487 8.58 -17.85 2.95
CA PRO A 487 9.74 -17.70 3.82
C PRO A 487 10.32 -19.02 4.33
N ILE A 488 9.46 -20.01 4.61
CA ILE A 488 9.92 -21.35 5.03
C ILE A 488 10.63 -22.05 3.89
N LEU A 489 9.97 -22.12 2.72
CA LEU A 489 10.53 -22.79 1.56
C LEU A 489 11.82 -22.15 1.07
N ASN A 490 11.96 -20.82 1.21
CA ASN A 490 13.17 -20.10 0.87
C ASN A 490 14.40 -20.54 1.69
N LYS A 491 14.22 -21.01 2.94
CA LYS A 491 15.32 -21.52 3.76
C LYS A 491 15.97 -22.77 3.16
N TYR A 492 15.22 -23.53 2.37
CA TYR A 492 15.65 -24.79 1.78
C TYR A 492 16.16 -24.66 0.34
N LEU A 493 16.20 -23.44 -0.20
CA LEU A 493 16.88 -23.19 -1.47
C LEU A 493 18.39 -23.38 -1.26
N GLU A 494 19.04 -24.03 -2.22
CA GLU A 494 20.46 -24.44 -2.18
C GLU A 494 20.77 -25.58 -1.19
N GLU A 495 19.80 -26.09 -0.42
CA GLU A 495 19.99 -27.30 0.38
C GLU A 495 19.98 -28.57 -0.51
N PRO A 496 20.64 -29.67 -0.07
CA PRO A 496 20.63 -30.92 -0.82
C PRO A 496 19.22 -31.41 -1.15
N ASN A 497 18.95 -31.69 -2.42
CA ASN A 497 17.65 -32.14 -2.90
C ASN A 497 17.44 -33.65 -2.66
N ILE A 498 17.18 -34.02 -1.40
CA ILE A 498 17.05 -35.40 -0.91
C ILE A 498 15.81 -35.54 -0.01
N TRP A 499 15.35 -36.78 0.20
CA TRP A 499 14.18 -37.08 1.04
C TRP A 499 14.30 -36.52 2.47
N GLY A 500 15.48 -36.49 3.05
CA GLY A 500 15.71 -35.89 4.38
C GLY A 500 15.33 -34.41 4.40
N THR A 501 15.74 -33.65 3.39
CA THR A 501 15.37 -32.23 3.26
C THR A 501 13.85 -32.08 3.01
N TRP A 502 13.25 -32.92 2.19
CA TRP A 502 11.80 -32.88 1.93
C TRP A 502 10.98 -33.17 3.18
N LYS A 503 11.45 -34.12 4.00
CA LYS A 503 10.84 -34.42 5.30
C LYS A 503 10.94 -33.25 6.27
N ASN A 504 12.09 -32.55 6.32
CA ASN A 504 12.26 -31.37 7.16
C ASN A 504 11.31 -30.25 6.73
N ILE A 505 11.16 -30.00 5.41
CA ILE A 505 10.18 -29.06 4.87
C ILE A 505 8.78 -29.40 5.36
N TYR A 506 8.37 -30.67 5.23
CA TYR A 506 7.05 -31.11 5.68
C TYR A 506 6.85 -30.91 7.18
N LEU A 507 7.86 -31.21 8.00
CA LEU A 507 7.78 -31.05 9.45
C LEU A 507 7.66 -29.58 9.90
N GLU A 508 8.24 -28.64 9.16
CA GLU A 508 8.03 -27.19 9.42
C GLU A 508 6.65 -26.71 8.96
N VAL A 509 6.13 -27.27 7.89
CA VAL A 509 4.86 -26.85 7.28
C VAL A 509 3.65 -27.46 7.98
N LYS A 510 3.75 -28.72 8.41
CA LYS A 510 2.65 -29.48 8.98
C LYS A 510 1.92 -28.76 10.14
N PRO A 511 2.60 -28.21 11.16
CA PRO A 511 1.90 -27.54 12.28
C PRO A 511 1.01 -26.38 11.83
N ILE A 512 1.35 -25.75 10.72
CA ILE A 512 0.61 -24.61 10.17
C ILE A 512 -0.65 -25.10 9.49
N LEU A 513 -0.53 -26.15 8.69
CA LEU A 513 -1.68 -26.74 8.02
C LEU A 513 -2.65 -27.35 9.05
N ASP A 514 -2.12 -27.99 10.10
CA ASP A 514 -2.91 -28.53 11.20
C ASP A 514 -3.68 -27.39 11.90
N ASN A 515 -3.01 -26.27 12.23
CA ASN A 515 -3.66 -25.11 12.84
C ASN A 515 -4.77 -24.50 11.94
N LEU A 516 -4.58 -24.50 10.63
CA LEU A 516 -5.63 -24.02 9.70
C LEU A 516 -6.85 -24.94 9.66
N VAL A 517 -6.68 -26.23 9.87
CA VAL A 517 -7.80 -27.19 10.05
C VAL A 517 -8.49 -26.90 11.38
N ASP A 518 -7.75 -26.74 12.48
CA ASP A 518 -8.30 -26.47 13.81
C ASP A 518 -9.08 -25.13 13.85
N GLU A 519 -8.63 -24.13 13.10
CA GLU A 519 -9.31 -22.83 12.99
C GLU A 519 -10.44 -22.80 11.96
N ASN A 520 -10.77 -23.93 11.36
CA ASN A 520 -11.77 -24.06 10.30
C ASN A 520 -11.50 -23.12 9.10
N ALA A 521 -10.26 -23.03 8.67
CA ALA A 521 -9.86 -22.42 7.40
C ALA A 521 -10.05 -23.40 6.25
N MET A 522 -9.79 -24.68 6.50
CA MET A 522 -10.02 -25.83 5.64
C MET A 522 -10.48 -27.02 6.48
N SER A 523 -11.21 -27.97 5.87
CA SER A 523 -11.68 -29.15 6.60
C SER A 523 -10.63 -30.26 6.68
N GLU A 524 -9.82 -30.41 5.67
CA GLU A 524 -8.74 -31.39 5.58
C GLU A 524 -7.71 -30.98 4.52
N TYR A 525 -6.50 -31.52 4.62
CA TYR A 525 -5.48 -31.34 3.59
C TYR A 525 -4.69 -32.63 3.31
N ILE A 526 -4.08 -32.70 2.14
CA ILE A 526 -3.14 -33.75 1.74
C ILE A 526 -1.88 -33.08 1.19
N TRP A 527 -0.75 -33.38 1.82
CA TRP A 527 0.55 -32.96 1.35
C TRP A 527 1.21 -34.09 0.57
N MET A 528 1.46 -33.86 -0.71
CA MET A 528 2.10 -34.82 -1.62
C MET A 528 3.46 -34.24 -2.05
N GLY A 529 4.50 -34.57 -1.36
CA GLY A 529 5.86 -34.10 -1.59
C GLY A 529 6.92 -35.18 -1.45
N ASP A 530 6.52 -36.48 -1.51
CA ASP A 530 7.38 -37.66 -1.45
C ASP A 530 8.34 -37.68 -0.22
N GLN A 531 7.97 -37.00 0.87
CA GLN A 531 8.82 -36.78 2.05
C GLN A 531 9.20 -38.09 2.79
N ASP A 532 8.46 -39.17 2.59
CA ASP A 532 8.68 -40.48 3.22
C ASP A 532 9.02 -41.58 2.18
N ALA A 533 9.23 -41.22 0.92
CA ALA A 533 9.24 -42.18 -0.17
C ALA A 533 10.49 -43.09 -0.20
N GLY A 534 11.65 -42.64 0.07
CA GLY A 534 12.90 -43.41 0.00
C GLY A 534 13.28 -43.94 -1.39
N SER A 535 12.31 -44.05 -2.33
CA SER A 535 12.51 -44.43 -3.72
C SER A 535 11.38 -43.86 -4.60
N TYR A 536 11.65 -43.67 -5.92
CA TYR A 536 10.64 -43.20 -6.86
C TYR A 536 9.66 -44.32 -7.23
N SER A 537 8.38 -43.97 -7.35
CA SER A 537 7.32 -44.81 -7.81
C SER A 537 6.47 -44.06 -8.86
N GLU A 538 5.54 -44.77 -9.52
CA GLU A 538 4.60 -44.16 -10.45
C GLU A 538 3.69 -43.09 -9.77
N LEU A 539 3.50 -43.20 -8.46
CA LEU A 539 2.70 -42.28 -7.67
C LEU A 539 3.53 -41.07 -7.12
N SER A 540 4.85 -41.07 -7.33
CA SER A 540 5.73 -40.01 -6.89
C SER A 540 5.47 -38.71 -7.67
N VAL A 541 5.39 -37.57 -6.95
CA VAL A 541 5.28 -36.25 -7.55
C VAL A 541 6.60 -35.79 -8.17
N ASN A 542 7.70 -36.26 -7.60
CA ASN A 542 9.06 -35.96 -8.04
C ASN A 542 9.65 -37.19 -8.74
N ASN A 543 10.30 -36.99 -9.87
CA ASN A 543 11.06 -38.02 -10.55
C ASN A 543 12.58 -37.77 -10.51
N GLU A 544 13.39 -38.75 -10.83
CA GLU A 544 14.83 -38.65 -10.78
C GLU A 544 15.39 -37.50 -11.65
N ALA A 545 14.76 -37.25 -12.80
CA ALA A 545 15.16 -36.18 -13.71
C ALA A 545 14.91 -34.78 -13.12
N ASP A 546 13.79 -34.57 -12.42
CA ASP A 546 13.50 -33.33 -11.72
C ASP A 546 14.51 -33.08 -10.58
N VAL A 547 14.80 -34.14 -9.79
CA VAL A 547 15.74 -34.04 -8.68
C VAL A 547 17.16 -33.72 -9.16
N ARG A 548 17.62 -34.36 -10.24
CA ARG A 548 18.91 -34.05 -10.89
C ARG A 548 19.00 -32.63 -11.47
N GLN A 549 17.83 -32.01 -11.77
CA GLN A 549 17.73 -30.63 -12.19
C GLN A 549 17.58 -29.64 -11.01
N GLY A 550 17.70 -30.11 -9.77
CA GLY A 550 17.54 -29.29 -8.57
C GLY A 550 16.08 -28.86 -8.33
N LYS A 551 15.11 -29.63 -8.82
CA LYS A 551 13.67 -29.33 -8.64
C LYS A 551 13.07 -30.21 -7.56
N TYR A 552 12.37 -29.59 -6.61
CA TYR A 552 11.47 -30.25 -5.69
C TYR A 552 10.04 -29.74 -5.90
N LYS A 553 9.10 -30.63 -6.06
CA LYS A 553 7.69 -30.36 -6.31
C LYS A 553 6.84 -30.89 -5.18
N VAL A 554 5.85 -30.12 -4.81
CA VAL A 554 4.84 -30.49 -3.83
C VAL A 554 3.46 -30.19 -4.41
N ILE A 555 2.52 -31.09 -4.21
CA ILE A 555 1.10 -30.87 -4.44
C ILE A 555 0.42 -30.82 -3.08
N LEU A 556 -0.06 -29.67 -2.68
CA LEU A 556 -0.95 -29.52 -1.54
C LEU A 556 -2.40 -29.51 -2.04
N LYS A 557 -3.17 -30.49 -1.63
CA LYS A 557 -4.63 -30.52 -1.83
C LYS A 557 -5.29 -30.18 -0.51
N TYR A 558 -6.31 -29.35 -0.52
CA TYR A 558 -7.13 -29.10 0.66
C TYR A 558 -8.60 -28.99 0.26
N LYS A 559 -9.47 -29.22 1.23
CA LYS A 559 -10.91 -29.09 1.07
C LYS A 559 -11.34 -27.77 1.74
N ASP A 560 -11.84 -26.87 0.93
CA ASP A 560 -12.27 -25.55 1.34
C ASP A 560 -13.56 -25.57 2.18
N ILE A 561 -13.77 -24.53 2.98
CA ILE A 561 -14.99 -24.29 3.75
C ILE A 561 -15.62 -23.00 3.23
N VAL A 562 -16.66 -23.14 2.44
CA VAL A 562 -17.38 -21.99 1.88
C VAL A 562 -18.35 -21.39 2.89
N PRO A 563 -18.56 -20.06 2.86
CA PRO A 563 -19.56 -19.40 3.70
C PRO A 563 -20.99 -19.87 3.36
N MET A 564 -21.81 -20.09 4.38
CA MET A 564 -23.22 -20.44 4.21
C MET A 564 -23.98 -19.29 3.53
N GLN A 565 -24.71 -19.60 2.47
CA GLN A 565 -25.47 -18.62 1.68
C GLN A 565 -26.99 -18.76 1.85
N GLU A 566 -27.47 -19.95 2.18
CA GLU A 566 -28.90 -20.24 2.32
C GLU A 566 -29.15 -21.18 3.50
N ILE A 567 -30.21 -20.90 4.23
CA ILE A 567 -30.71 -21.77 5.30
C ILE A 567 -32.19 -22.01 4.99
N THR A 568 -32.55 -23.25 4.68
CA THR A 568 -33.94 -23.65 4.47
C THR A 568 -34.44 -24.42 5.69
N ILE A 569 -35.55 -23.98 6.24
CA ILE A 569 -36.21 -24.63 7.38
C ILE A 569 -37.60 -25.09 6.92
N ASN A 570 -37.81 -26.39 6.88
CA ASN A 570 -39.10 -27.00 6.62
C ASN A 570 -39.84 -27.24 7.93
N ILE A 571 -40.93 -26.50 8.17
CA ILE A 571 -41.77 -26.69 9.33
C ILE A 571 -43.03 -27.44 8.86
N VAL A 572 -43.20 -28.67 9.31
CA VAL A 572 -44.38 -29.48 9.03
C VAL A 572 -45.28 -29.45 10.25
N ILE A 573 -46.51 -28.95 10.08
CA ILE A 573 -47.54 -28.99 11.11
C ILE A 573 -48.44 -30.18 10.80
N ASP A 574 -48.37 -31.24 11.61
CA ASP A 574 -49.26 -32.38 11.53
C ASP A 574 -50.50 -32.08 12.37
N ALA A 575 -51.64 -31.87 11.70
CA ALA A 575 -52.93 -31.58 12.34
C ALA A 575 -53.51 -32.77 13.08
N ALA A 576 -53.03 -33.99 12.84
CA ALA A 576 -53.52 -35.23 13.46
C ALA A 576 -52.76 -35.63 14.72
N SER A 577 -51.57 -35.14 14.94
CA SER A 577 -50.74 -35.35 16.14
C SER A 577 -50.54 -34.03 16.91
N LYS A 578 -50.61 -34.09 18.23
CA LYS A 578 -50.31 -32.94 19.09
C LYS A 578 -48.82 -32.66 19.21
N SER A 579 -47.98 -33.18 18.30
CA SER A 579 -46.53 -33.05 18.32
C SER A 579 -46.01 -32.46 17.01
N VAL A 580 -45.10 -31.53 17.09
CA VAL A 580 -44.33 -31.04 15.92
C VAL A 580 -43.20 -31.99 15.65
N ASN A 581 -43.23 -32.66 14.50
CA ASN A 581 -42.12 -33.52 14.04
C ASN A 581 -41.21 -32.69 13.10
N ILE A 582 -39.97 -32.52 13.50
CA ILE A 582 -38.95 -32.00 12.62
C ILE A 582 -38.35 -33.21 11.87
N SER A 583 -38.65 -33.35 10.58
CA SER A 583 -37.97 -34.36 9.76
C SER A 583 -36.69 -33.77 9.21
N GLU A 584 -35.56 -34.29 9.59
CA GLU A 584 -34.30 -34.09 8.87
C GLU A 584 -34.41 -34.94 7.57
N ASN A 585 -34.47 -34.26 6.43
CA ASN A 585 -34.28 -34.93 5.15
C ASN A 585 -32.77 -34.99 4.88
N GLU A 586 -32.21 -36.19 4.79
CA GLU A 586 -30.89 -36.50 4.31
C GLU A 586 -30.65 -36.10 2.85
#